data_eb4426efd4b4dd10e1fa147231485ccd
#
_entry.id   eb4426efd4b4dd10e1fa147231485ccd
#
_cell.length_a   1.000
_cell.length_b   1.000
_cell.length_c   1.000
_cell.angle_alpha   90.00
_cell.angle_beta   90.00
_cell.angle_gamma   90.00
#
_symmetry.space_group_name_H-M   'P 1'
#
loop_
_entity.id
_entity.type
_entity.pdbx_description
1 polymer ?
#
loop_
_entity_poly.entity_id
_entity_poly.type
_entity_poly.pdbx_seq_one_letter_code
_entity_poly.pdbx_strand_id
1 'polypeptide(L)'
;LQTFNLAYDNFLGRLAIGRVYEGTVKAGQTVTVKKADGESRNAKITKVFTFKGLERVDVPEAGAGDIVIIAGIADAFIGETITTDPEVEPMPAIAIDEPTITVNFLVNNSPFAGKEGKYVTSRQLRDYLERELEVNVGLKVDFVSPEAFKVSGRGELHIAILLENMRRAGYEMQVSQPQVIVREEEGVKVEPYEEVIIDTPTEYQGAIIERLGTRAFVMQNLVQEGDTVRLTFEGPTRGLLGYRNQFIVDTKGEGILS
;
A
#
# COMPACT_ATOMS: atom_id res chain seq x y z
N LEU A 1 19.71 12.20 -1.93
CA LEU A 1 18.27 12.06 -2.10
C LEU A 1 17.83 10.67 -1.69
N GLN A 2 16.65 10.50 -1.07
CA GLN A 2 16.06 9.20 -0.79
C GLN A 2 14.69 9.07 -1.45
N THR A 3 14.46 7.93 -2.10
CA THR A 3 13.18 7.57 -2.72
C THR A 3 12.19 7.09 -1.65
N PHE A 4 11.00 7.67 -1.59
CA PHE A 4 9.95 7.26 -0.64
C PHE A 4 8.63 6.83 -1.32
N ASN A 5 8.50 7.09 -2.62
CA ASN A 5 7.32 6.67 -3.40
C ASN A 5 7.72 6.43 -4.86
N LEU A 6 6.86 5.72 -5.59
CA LEU A 6 7.03 5.42 -7.01
C LEU A 6 5.83 5.93 -7.80
N ALA A 7 6.07 6.26 -9.07
CA ALA A 7 5.03 6.54 -10.05
C ALA A 7 5.40 5.85 -11.37
N TYR A 8 4.47 5.83 -12.30
CA TYR A 8 4.69 5.28 -13.63
C TYR A 8 4.19 6.26 -14.70
N ASP A 9 4.96 6.36 -15.76
CA ASP A 9 4.62 7.17 -16.93
C ASP A 9 4.79 6.29 -18.17
N ASN A 10 3.81 6.31 -19.07
CA ASN A 10 3.82 5.44 -20.26
C ASN A 10 5.02 5.68 -21.21
N PHE A 11 5.64 6.86 -21.16
CA PHE A 11 6.77 7.24 -22.01
C PHE A 11 8.11 7.19 -21.27
N LEU A 12 8.12 7.52 -19.97
CA LEU A 12 9.32 7.61 -19.15
C LEU A 12 9.58 6.34 -18.33
N GLY A 13 8.60 5.44 -18.24
CA GLY A 13 8.65 4.26 -17.42
C GLY A 13 8.47 4.57 -15.94
N ARG A 14 9.14 3.80 -15.07
CA ARG A 14 9.10 3.99 -13.61
C ARG A 14 9.75 5.31 -13.22
N LEU A 15 9.12 6.02 -12.31
CA LEU A 15 9.55 7.30 -11.77
C LEU A 15 9.78 7.15 -10.26
N ALA A 16 10.95 7.62 -9.80
CA ALA A 16 11.26 7.69 -8.37
C ALA A 16 10.82 9.03 -7.80
N ILE A 17 10.03 9.02 -6.74
CA ILE A 17 9.64 10.22 -5.99
C ILE A 17 10.46 10.23 -4.70
N GLY A 18 11.23 11.28 -4.49
CA GLY A 18 12.13 11.37 -3.36
C GLY A 18 12.33 12.79 -2.85
N ARG A 19 12.89 12.90 -1.65
CA ARG A 19 13.30 14.17 -1.06
C ARG A 19 14.81 14.37 -1.26
N VAL A 20 15.20 15.54 -1.71
CA VAL A 20 16.60 15.97 -1.73
C VAL A 20 16.96 16.45 -0.32
N TYR A 21 17.85 15.72 0.35
CA TYR A 21 18.29 16.09 1.72
C TYR A 21 19.46 17.05 1.67
N GLU A 22 20.40 16.82 0.74
CA GLU A 22 21.61 17.63 0.57
C GLU A 22 21.96 17.78 -0.90
N GLY A 23 22.60 18.90 -1.25
CA GLY A 23 23.06 19.20 -2.60
C GLY A 23 21.95 19.48 -3.59
N THR A 24 22.21 19.18 -4.84
CA THR A 24 21.29 19.39 -5.99
C THR A 24 21.22 18.16 -6.85
N VAL A 25 20.04 17.91 -7.44
CA VAL A 25 19.81 16.89 -8.46
C VAL A 25 19.56 17.55 -9.81
N LYS A 26 20.18 17.05 -10.88
CA LYS A 26 20.11 17.63 -12.24
C LYS A 26 19.71 16.60 -13.28
N ALA A 27 18.96 17.05 -14.28
CA ALA A 27 18.70 16.25 -15.47
C ALA A 27 20.02 15.98 -16.24
N GLY A 28 20.19 14.76 -16.74
CA GLY A 28 21.41 14.32 -17.45
C GLY A 28 22.54 13.83 -16.55
N GLN A 29 22.40 13.95 -15.22
CA GLN A 29 23.43 13.58 -14.24
C GLN A 29 23.55 12.06 -14.09
N THR A 30 24.79 11.56 -13.99
CA THR A 30 25.07 10.18 -13.57
C THR A 30 25.11 10.14 -12.04
N VAL A 31 24.46 9.15 -11.46
CA VAL A 31 24.30 8.96 -10.02
C VAL A 31 24.58 7.52 -9.63
N THR A 32 24.93 7.31 -8.38
CA THR A 32 24.97 6.00 -7.74
C THR A 32 23.70 5.81 -6.93
N VAL A 33 23.01 4.73 -7.19
CA VAL A 33 21.82 4.29 -6.42
C VAL A 33 22.26 3.21 -5.44
N LYS A 34 22.00 3.41 -4.16
CA LYS A 34 22.42 2.52 -3.08
C LYS A 34 21.24 1.99 -2.30
N LYS A 35 21.23 0.70 -2.02
CA LYS A 35 20.35 0.08 -1.03
C LYS A 35 20.93 0.20 0.39
N ALA A 36 20.08 0.04 1.38
CA ALA A 36 20.51 0.11 2.79
C ALA A 36 21.48 -1.02 3.18
N ASP A 37 21.49 -2.15 2.47
CA ASP A 37 22.44 -3.28 2.65
C ASP A 37 23.82 -3.03 2.02
N GLY A 38 24.01 -1.89 1.37
CA GLY A 38 25.27 -1.49 0.72
C GLY A 38 25.38 -1.86 -0.75
N GLU A 39 24.44 -2.64 -1.32
CA GLU A 39 24.42 -2.84 -2.79
C GLU A 39 24.28 -1.50 -3.51
N SER A 40 25.05 -1.32 -4.57
CA SER A 40 25.04 -0.09 -5.34
C SER A 40 25.10 -0.35 -6.83
N ARG A 41 24.51 0.56 -7.61
CA ARG A 41 24.53 0.58 -9.06
C ARG A 41 24.58 1.99 -9.61
N ASN A 42 25.11 2.15 -10.81
CA ASN A 42 25.11 3.43 -11.49
C ASN A 42 23.85 3.58 -12.35
N ALA A 43 23.30 4.79 -12.36
CA ALA A 43 22.15 5.16 -13.15
C ALA A 43 22.32 6.57 -13.72
N LYS A 44 21.50 6.93 -14.72
CA LYS A 44 21.49 8.26 -15.30
C LYS A 44 20.10 8.86 -15.18
N ILE A 45 20.02 10.01 -14.53
CA ILE A 45 18.79 10.80 -14.45
C ILE A 45 18.52 11.41 -15.82
N THR A 46 17.39 11.09 -16.43
CA THR A 46 17.01 11.64 -17.73
C THR A 46 16.20 12.92 -17.59
N LYS A 47 15.31 12.98 -16.58
CA LYS A 47 14.48 14.15 -16.28
C LYS A 47 14.28 14.31 -14.77
N VAL A 48 14.09 15.57 -14.37
CA VAL A 48 13.73 15.98 -13.01
C VAL A 48 12.46 16.81 -13.07
N PHE A 49 11.49 16.50 -12.22
CA PHE A 49 10.28 17.28 -12.07
C PHE A 49 10.12 17.71 -10.61
N THR A 50 9.50 18.86 -10.40
CA THR A 50 9.03 19.33 -9.10
C THR A 50 7.52 19.50 -9.12
N PHE A 51 6.93 19.72 -7.95
CA PHE A 51 5.52 20.01 -7.82
C PHE A 51 5.27 21.50 -7.71
N LYS A 52 4.36 22.02 -8.51
CA LYS A 52 3.81 23.37 -8.37
C LYS A 52 2.31 23.24 -8.08
N GLY A 53 1.98 23.28 -6.79
CA GLY A 53 0.64 22.83 -6.35
C GLY A 53 0.47 21.34 -6.64
N LEU A 54 -0.53 20.99 -7.45
CA LEU A 54 -0.80 19.60 -7.86
C LEU A 54 -0.16 19.26 -9.23
N GLU A 55 0.42 20.22 -9.92
CA GLU A 55 1.01 20.00 -11.23
C GLU A 55 2.47 19.59 -11.14
N ARG A 56 2.85 18.67 -12.02
CA ARG A 56 4.23 18.23 -12.24
C ARG A 56 4.90 19.14 -13.27
N VAL A 57 5.97 19.81 -12.88
CA VAL A 57 6.72 20.75 -13.74
C VAL A 57 8.11 20.20 -13.99
N ASP A 58 8.52 20.13 -15.26
CA ASP A 58 9.88 19.75 -15.69
C ASP A 58 10.85 20.88 -15.31
N VAL A 59 11.94 20.53 -14.62
CA VAL A 59 12.95 21.48 -14.18
C VAL A 59 14.36 20.95 -14.50
N PRO A 60 15.34 21.83 -14.81
CA PRO A 60 16.69 21.40 -15.08
C PRO A 60 17.41 20.88 -13.85
N GLU A 61 17.07 21.41 -12.67
CA GLU A 61 17.67 21.04 -11.39
C GLU A 61 16.70 21.35 -10.20
N ALA A 62 16.93 20.66 -9.08
CA ALA A 62 16.25 20.90 -7.83
C ALA A 62 17.22 20.76 -6.65
N GLY A 63 16.96 21.47 -5.56
CA GLY A 63 17.87 21.61 -4.41
C GLY A 63 17.44 20.89 -3.15
N ALA A 64 18.27 20.98 -2.14
CA ALA A 64 18.00 20.44 -0.80
C ALA A 64 16.69 20.98 -0.23
N GLY A 65 15.85 20.07 0.29
CA GLY A 65 14.51 20.35 0.83
C GLY A 65 13.39 20.05 -0.16
N ASP A 66 13.66 20.01 -1.47
CA ASP A 66 12.65 19.76 -2.49
C ASP A 66 12.22 18.30 -2.52
N ILE A 67 10.94 18.09 -2.85
CA ILE A 67 10.40 16.80 -3.26
C ILE A 67 10.41 16.77 -4.79
N VAL A 68 11.08 15.77 -5.33
CA VAL A 68 11.30 15.63 -6.79
C VAL A 68 10.78 14.31 -7.32
N ILE A 69 10.46 14.31 -8.61
CA ILE A 69 10.21 13.10 -9.39
C ILE A 69 11.38 12.94 -10.35
N ILE A 70 12.00 11.78 -10.34
CA ILE A 70 13.17 11.46 -11.17
C ILE A 70 12.81 10.36 -12.16
N ALA A 71 13.13 10.59 -13.43
CA ALA A 71 13.09 9.59 -14.50
C ALA A 71 14.50 9.11 -14.85
N GLY A 72 14.60 7.89 -15.38
CA GLY A 72 15.85 7.30 -15.88
C GLY A 72 16.40 6.15 -15.01
N ILE A 73 15.77 5.85 -13.88
CA ILE A 73 16.13 4.74 -12.98
C ILE A 73 14.99 3.72 -13.06
N ALA A 74 15.06 2.83 -14.05
CA ALA A 74 13.96 1.91 -14.37
C ALA A 74 13.65 0.90 -13.25
N ASP A 75 14.63 0.58 -12.43
CA ASP A 75 14.55 -0.36 -11.31
C ASP A 75 14.57 0.35 -9.93
N ALA A 76 14.21 1.64 -9.90
CA ALA A 76 14.14 2.39 -8.65
C ALA A 76 13.19 1.74 -7.65
N PHE A 77 13.58 1.75 -6.37
CA PHE A 77 12.80 1.19 -5.28
C PHE A 77 12.72 2.15 -4.09
N ILE A 78 11.73 1.92 -3.22
CA ILE A 78 11.53 2.74 -2.01
C ILE A 78 12.67 2.48 -1.02
N GLY A 79 13.16 3.55 -0.38
CA GLY A 79 14.25 3.51 0.60
C GLY A 79 15.64 3.63 -0.02
N GLU A 80 15.78 3.52 -1.34
CA GLU A 80 17.09 3.68 -1.99
C GLU A 80 17.61 5.11 -1.87
N THR A 81 18.92 5.21 -1.68
CA THR A 81 19.65 6.47 -1.65
C THR A 81 20.26 6.75 -3.01
N ILE A 82 19.96 7.90 -3.57
CA ILE A 82 20.51 8.38 -4.84
C ILE A 82 21.51 9.49 -4.54
N THR A 83 22.76 9.29 -4.93
CA THR A 83 23.87 10.19 -4.64
C THR A 83 24.81 10.33 -5.83
N THR A 84 25.56 11.44 -5.88
CA THR A 84 26.65 11.64 -6.85
C THR A 84 28.00 11.21 -6.30
N ASP A 85 28.11 11.08 -4.99
CA ASP A 85 29.33 10.63 -4.32
C ASP A 85 29.17 9.14 -3.93
N PRO A 86 29.95 8.24 -4.56
CA PRO A 86 29.88 6.82 -4.25
C PRO A 86 30.38 6.45 -2.83
N GLU A 87 31.07 7.35 -2.14
CA GLU A 87 31.57 7.10 -0.79
C GLU A 87 30.54 7.43 0.31
N VAL A 88 29.47 8.16 -0.02
CA VAL A 88 28.40 8.49 0.95
C VAL A 88 27.68 7.21 1.39
N GLU A 89 27.52 7.04 2.70
CA GLU A 89 26.75 5.93 3.28
C GLU A 89 25.27 6.01 2.87
N PRO A 90 24.61 4.86 2.60
CA PRO A 90 23.19 4.85 2.30
C PRO A 90 22.38 5.30 3.52
N MET A 91 21.28 5.97 3.25
CA MET A 91 20.30 6.32 4.28
C MET A 91 19.61 5.05 4.81
N PRO A 92 19.08 5.09 6.05
CA PRO A 92 18.33 3.95 6.61
C PRO A 92 17.20 3.49 5.70
N ALA A 93 16.99 2.17 5.64
CA ALA A 93 15.90 1.59 4.87
C ALA A 93 14.54 2.13 5.34
N ILE A 94 13.63 2.33 4.38
CA ILE A 94 12.23 2.56 4.69
C ILE A 94 11.56 1.18 4.77
N ALA A 95 11.06 0.82 5.95
CA ALA A 95 10.35 -0.44 6.14
C ALA A 95 9.02 -0.41 5.34
N ILE A 96 8.76 -1.48 4.62
CA ILE A 96 7.52 -1.70 3.91
C ILE A 96 6.87 -2.93 4.53
N ASP A 97 5.65 -2.72 5.07
CA ASP A 97 4.91 -3.82 5.69
C ASP A 97 4.58 -4.90 4.66
N GLU A 98 4.71 -6.14 5.08
CA GLU A 98 4.35 -7.27 4.25
C GLU A 98 2.83 -7.45 4.17
N PRO A 99 2.32 -8.03 3.06
CA PRO A 99 0.91 -8.34 2.93
C PRO A 99 0.39 -9.24 4.06
N THR A 100 -0.78 -8.90 4.61
CA THR A 100 -1.46 -9.66 5.68
C THR A 100 -2.70 -10.39 5.19
N ILE A 101 -3.31 -9.92 4.11
CA ILE A 101 -4.52 -10.54 3.51
C ILE A 101 -4.33 -10.82 2.03
N THR A 102 -5.09 -11.80 1.55
CA THR A 102 -5.13 -12.18 0.13
C THR A 102 -6.57 -12.31 -0.35
N VAL A 103 -6.79 -11.97 -1.61
CA VAL A 103 -8.07 -12.03 -2.31
C VAL A 103 -7.82 -12.58 -3.71
N ASN A 104 -8.70 -13.45 -4.21
CA ASN A 104 -8.62 -13.87 -5.60
C ASN A 104 -9.45 -12.95 -6.48
N PHE A 105 -8.82 -12.38 -7.51
CA PHE A 105 -9.50 -11.70 -8.61
C PHE A 105 -9.70 -12.70 -9.74
N LEU A 106 -10.95 -12.82 -10.18
CA LEU A 106 -11.38 -13.80 -11.18
C LEU A 106 -12.04 -13.06 -12.33
N VAL A 107 -11.90 -13.62 -13.53
CA VAL A 107 -12.68 -13.15 -14.68
C VAL A 107 -14.17 -13.34 -14.39
N ASN A 108 -14.97 -12.32 -14.66
CA ASN A 108 -16.42 -12.45 -14.55
C ASN A 108 -16.95 -13.33 -15.70
N ASN A 109 -17.32 -14.56 -15.37
CA ASN A 109 -17.92 -15.53 -16.30
C ASN A 109 -19.45 -15.63 -16.16
N SER A 110 -20.08 -14.70 -15.43
CA SER A 110 -21.54 -14.67 -15.29
C SER A 110 -22.24 -14.25 -16.60
N PRO A 111 -23.53 -14.57 -16.76
CA PRO A 111 -24.33 -14.09 -17.92
C PRO A 111 -24.44 -12.57 -18.02
N PHE A 112 -24.02 -11.84 -16.97
CA PHE A 112 -24.08 -10.38 -16.89
C PHE A 112 -22.72 -9.71 -17.16
N ALA A 113 -21.69 -10.51 -17.48
CA ALA A 113 -20.35 -9.99 -17.76
C ALA A 113 -20.39 -8.92 -18.88
N GLY A 114 -19.70 -7.80 -18.65
CA GLY A 114 -19.60 -6.69 -19.59
C GLY A 114 -20.77 -5.70 -19.55
N LYS A 115 -21.70 -5.80 -18.58
CA LYS A 115 -22.77 -4.82 -18.41
C LYS A 115 -22.33 -3.59 -17.64
N GLU A 116 -21.46 -3.76 -16.66
CA GLU A 116 -21.00 -2.71 -15.76
C GLU A 116 -19.62 -2.17 -16.16
N GLY A 117 -18.75 -3.02 -16.71
CA GLY A 117 -17.38 -2.69 -17.10
C GLY A 117 -17.06 -2.94 -18.57
N LYS A 118 -16.09 -2.18 -19.10
CA LYS A 118 -15.58 -2.31 -20.48
C LYS A 118 -14.51 -3.38 -20.59
N TYR A 119 -13.74 -3.58 -19.50
CA TYR A 119 -12.58 -4.44 -19.47
C TYR A 119 -12.91 -5.69 -18.63
N VAL A 120 -13.16 -6.80 -19.30
CA VAL A 120 -13.68 -8.05 -18.70
C VAL A 120 -12.78 -9.26 -18.95
N THR A 121 -11.72 -9.10 -19.75
CA THR A 121 -10.84 -10.21 -20.12
C THR A 121 -9.68 -10.40 -19.14
N SER A 122 -9.22 -11.64 -19.00
CA SER A 122 -8.07 -11.96 -18.16
C SER A 122 -6.80 -11.21 -18.55
N ARG A 123 -6.57 -11.01 -19.84
CA ARG A 123 -5.43 -10.24 -20.34
C ARG A 123 -5.48 -8.79 -19.86
N GLN A 124 -6.65 -8.14 -19.96
CA GLN A 124 -6.82 -6.76 -19.50
C GLN A 124 -6.59 -6.63 -18.00
N LEU A 125 -7.13 -7.58 -17.20
CA LEU A 125 -6.92 -7.62 -15.76
C LEU A 125 -5.42 -7.80 -15.42
N ARG A 126 -4.74 -8.72 -16.11
CA ARG A 126 -3.30 -8.94 -15.97
C ARG A 126 -2.52 -7.67 -16.27
N ASP A 127 -2.74 -7.05 -17.43
CA ASP A 127 -2.04 -5.85 -17.86
C ASP A 127 -2.23 -4.68 -16.87
N TYR A 128 -3.38 -4.60 -16.20
CA TYR A 128 -3.62 -3.62 -15.14
C TYR A 128 -2.80 -3.96 -13.88
N LEU A 129 -2.88 -5.19 -13.41
CA LEU A 129 -2.19 -5.63 -12.20
C LEU A 129 -0.67 -5.56 -12.36
N GLU A 130 -0.12 -5.91 -13.52
CA GLU A 130 1.31 -5.76 -13.81
C GLU A 130 1.76 -4.29 -13.73
N ARG A 131 0.96 -3.35 -14.25
CA ARG A 131 1.24 -1.92 -14.12
C ARG A 131 1.11 -1.42 -12.68
N GLU A 132 0.15 -1.93 -11.94
CA GLU A 132 -0.01 -1.58 -10.52
C GLU A 132 1.20 -2.03 -9.70
N LEU A 133 1.78 -3.19 -9.99
CA LEU A 133 2.99 -3.70 -9.34
C LEU A 133 4.23 -2.80 -9.56
N GLU A 134 4.25 -1.99 -10.62
CA GLU A 134 5.36 -1.05 -10.86
C GLU A 134 5.42 0.08 -9.81
N VAL A 135 4.30 0.41 -9.20
CA VAL A 135 4.17 1.56 -8.28
C VAL A 135 3.74 1.18 -6.88
N ASN A 136 3.01 0.10 -6.73
CA ASN A 136 2.41 -0.34 -5.46
C ASN A 136 3.25 -1.44 -4.81
N VAL A 137 4.28 -1.03 -4.09
CA VAL A 137 5.27 -1.94 -3.47
C VAL A 137 4.70 -2.81 -2.34
N GLY A 138 3.55 -2.44 -1.76
CA GLY A 138 2.84 -3.24 -0.76
C GLY A 138 1.89 -4.28 -1.35
N LEU A 139 1.80 -4.36 -2.68
CA LEU A 139 0.97 -5.31 -3.40
C LEU A 139 1.83 -6.49 -3.88
N LYS A 140 1.31 -7.71 -3.73
CA LYS A 140 1.87 -8.91 -4.37
C LYS A 140 0.78 -9.58 -5.19
N VAL A 141 1.10 -10.01 -6.40
CA VAL A 141 0.17 -10.71 -7.28
C VAL A 141 0.80 -12.00 -7.78
N ASP A 142 0.15 -13.12 -7.45
CA ASP A 142 0.50 -14.43 -8.00
C ASP A 142 -0.46 -14.73 -9.14
N PHE A 143 0.06 -14.86 -10.34
CA PHE A 143 -0.69 -15.21 -11.54
C PHE A 143 -0.89 -16.74 -11.60
N VAL A 144 -1.80 -17.24 -10.73
CA VAL A 144 -2.01 -18.68 -10.48
C VAL A 144 -2.50 -19.42 -11.71
N SER A 145 -3.40 -18.78 -12.48
CA SER A 145 -3.92 -19.31 -13.74
C SER A 145 -4.25 -18.17 -14.71
N PRO A 146 -4.57 -18.47 -15.97
CA PRO A 146 -5.00 -17.44 -16.91
C PRO A 146 -6.22 -16.62 -16.45
N GLU A 147 -7.08 -17.20 -15.61
CA GLU A 147 -8.37 -16.61 -15.21
C GLU A 147 -8.43 -16.24 -13.73
N ALA A 148 -7.38 -16.53 -12.95
CA ALA A 148 -7.34 -16.29 -11.51
C ALA A 148 -6.03 -15.65 -11.09
N PHE A 149 -6.13 -14.51 -10.41
CA PHE A 149 -5.01 -13.73 -9.86
C PHE A 149 -5.14 -13.67 -8.35
N LYS A 150 -4.15 -14.19 -7.63
CA LYS A 150 -4.11 -14.09 -6.17
C LYS A 150 -3.43 -12.78 -5.80
N VAL A 151 -4.22 -11.84 -5.31
CA VAL A 151 -3.79 -10.48 -4.96
C VAL A 151 -3.64 -10.39 -3.45
N SER A 152 -2.46 -10.03 -2.98
CA SER A 152 -2.12 -9.91 -1.57
C SER A 152 -1.78 -8.47 -1.23
N GLY A 153 -2.37 -7.94 -0.17
CA GLY A 153 -2.21 -6.56 0.28
C GLY A 153 -2.04 -6.44 1.78
N ARG A 154 -1.65 -5.25 2.23
CA ARG A 154 -1.37 -4.95 3.64
C ARG A 154 -2.61 -4.96 4.55
N GLY A 155 -3.82 -4.85 3.97
CA GLY A 155 -5.07 -4.84 4.73
C GLY A 155 -6.30 -4.64 3.84
N GLU A 156 -7.50 -4.71 4.42
CA GLU A 156 -8.77 -4.58 3.69
C GLU A 156 -8.86 -3.27 2.89
N LEU A 157 -8.46 -2.15 3.48
CA LEU A 157 -8.53 -0.84 2.83
C LEU A 157 -7.63 -0.76 1.60
N HIS A 158 -6.43 -1.36 1.66
CA HIS A 158 -5.50 -1.41 0.54
C HIS A 158 -6.13 -2.13 -0.67
N ILE A 159 -6.73 -3.29 -0.44
CA ILE A 159 -7.43 -4.07 -1.48
C ILE A 159 -8.69 -3.33 -1.96
N ALA A 160 -9.46 -2.72 -1.06
CA ALA A 160 -10.66 -1.97 -1.42
C ALA A 160 -10.36 -0.77 -2.32
N ILE A 161 -9.27 -0.04 -2.05
CA ILE A 161 -8.82 1.09 -2.90
C ILE A 161 -8.41 0.57 -4.28
N LEU A 162 -7.65 -0.53 -4.35
CA LEU A 162 -7.27 -1.14 -5.63
C LEU A 162 -8.52 -1.51 -6.45
N LEU A 163 -9.49 -2.18 -5.83
CA LEU A 163 -10.75 -2.56 -6.48
C LEU A 163 -11.53 -1.35 -6.97
N GLU A 164 -11.63 -0.30 -6.16
CA GLU A 164 -12.34 0.92 -6.52
C GLU A 164 -11.65 1.65 -7.68
N ASN A 165 -10.32 1.71 -7.69
CA ASN A 165 -9.57 2.26 -8.81
C ASN A 165 -9.79 1.47 -10.10
N MET A 166 -9.76 0.14 -10.02
CA MET A 166 -10.08 -0.74 -11.15
C MET A 166 -11.51 -0.52 -11.65
N ARG A 167 -12.49 -0.46 -10.74
CA ARG A 167 -13.89 -0.20 -11.08
C ARG A 167 -14.05 1.14 -11.80
N ARG A 168 -13.43 2.22 -11.28
CA ARG A 168 -13.46 3.55 -11.91
C ARG A 168 -12.78 3.57 -13.27
N ALA A 169 -11.75 2.76 -13.45
CA ALA A 169 -11.08 2.59 -14.74
C ALA A 169 -11.89 1.75 -15.74
N GLY A 170 -13.05 1.20 -15.33
CA GLY A 170 -13.97 0.44 -16.19
C GLY A 170 -13.70 -1.05 -16.23
N TYR A 171 -12.96 -1.59 -15.25
CA TYR A 171 -12.76 -3.03 -15.11
C TYR A 171 -13.91 -3.68 -14.35
N GLU A 172 -14.30 -4.87 -14.80
CA GLU A 172 -15.29 -5.71 -14.16
C GLU A 172 -14.67 -7.09 -13.88
N MET A 173 -14.81 -7.56 -12.65
CA MET A 173 -14.24 -8.83 -12.20
C MET A 173 -15.05 -9.41 -11.04
N GLN A 174 -14.86 -10.69 -10.77
CA GLN A 174 -15.32 -11.34 -9.54
C GLN A 174 -14.21 -11.28 -8.50
N VAL A 175 -14.59 -11.14 -7.24
CA VAL A 175 -13.66 -11.05 -6.11
C VAL A 175 -14.08 -12.06 -5.07
N SER A 176 -13.13 -12.88 -4.58
CA SER A 176 -13.38 -13.80 -3.47
C SER A 176 -13.46 -13.04 -2.13
N GLN A 177 -13.92 -13.73 -1.10
CA GLN A 177 -13.76 -13.23 0.26
C GLN A 177 -12.27 -13.12 0.61
N PRO A 178 -11.87 -12.09 1.38
CA PRO A 178 -10.52 -11.94 1.87
C PRO A 178 -10.15 -13.07 2.83
N GLN A 179 -8.91 -13.52 2.74
CA GLN A 179 -8.33 -14.52 3.62
C GLN A 179 -7.03 -13.98 4.22
N VAL A 180 -6.79 -14.28 5.48
CA VAL A 180 -5.54 -13.91 6.15
C VAL A 180 -4.40 -14.81 5.67
N ILE A 181 -3.22 -14.22 5.51
CA ILE A 181 -2.01 -14.95 5.13
C ILE A 181 -1.40 -15.57 6.39
N VAL A 182 -1.51 -16.90 6.49
CA VAL A 182 -0.82 -17.68 7.53
C VAL A 182 0.56 -18.04 7.01
N ARG A 183 1.59 -17.82 7.82
CA ARG A 183 2.98 -18.15 7.54
C ARG A 183 3.45 -19.29 8.40
N GLU A 184 4.58 -19.88 8.04
CA GLU A 184 5.27 -20.87 8.86
C GLU A 184 6.65 -20.29 9.24
N GLU A 185 6.86 -20.07 10.54
CA GLU A 185 8.11 -19.60 11.09
C GLU A 185 8.63 -20.66 12.06
N GLU A 186 9.83 -21.15 11.81
CA GLU A 186 10.47 -22.20 12.63
C GLU A 186 9.58 -23.45 12.87
N GLY A 187 8.77 -23.81 11.86
CA GLY A 187 7.85 -24.97 11.94
C GLY A 187 6.53 -24.68 12.69
N VAL A 188 6.29 -23.45 13.10
CA VAL A 188 5.05 -23.00 13.75
C VAL A 188 4.24 -22.14 12.78
N LYS A 189 2.93 -22.40 12.71
CA LYS A 189 2.03 -21.53 11.94
C LYS A 189 1.76 -20.26 12.71
N VAL A 190 2.04 -19.12 12.08
CA VAL A 190 1.80 -17.79 12.62
C VAL A 190 0.80 -17.05 11.74
N GLU A 191 -0.04 -16.23 12.37
CA GLU A 191 -0.98 -15.34 11.70
C GLU A 191 -0.70 -13.88 12.10
N PRO A 192 -1.04 -12.89 11.25
CA PRO A 192 -0.83 -11.49 11.59
C PRO A 192 -1.77 -11.06 12.72
N TYR A 193 -1.23 -10.26 13.64
CA TYR A 193 -1.93 -9.62 14.75
C TYR A 193 -1.92 -8.11 14.54
N GLU A 194 -2.97 -7.46 15.03
CA GLU A 194 -3.13 -6.00 14.95
C GLU A 194 -3.48 -5.43 16.32
N GLU A 195 -2.93 -4.25 16.60
CA GLU A 195 -3.42 -3.38 17.65
C GLU A 195 -4.56 -2.54 17.09
N VAL A 196 -5.68 -2.51 17.77
CA VAL A 196 -6.88 -1.77 17.37
C VAL A 196 -7.20 -0.73 18.42
N ILE A 197 -7.24 0.53 18.00
CA ILE A 197 -7.62 1.66 18.85
C ILE A 197 -9.02 2.12 18.45
N ILE A 198 -9.91 2.22 19.44
CA ILE A 198 -11.29 2.64 19.24
C ILE A 198 -11.60 3.82 20.13
N ASP A 199 -12.01 4.93 19.53
CA ASP A 199 -12.58 6.08 20.23
C ASP A 199 -14.09 6.09 20.00
N THR A 200 -14.87 6.10 21.09
CA THR A 200 -16.35 6.01 21.02
C THR A 200 -17.01 6.64 22.24
N PRO A 201 -18.27 7.11 22.13
CA PRO A 201 -19.09 7.40 23.30
C PRO A 201 -19.18 6.21 24.27
N THR A 202 -19.16 6.50 25.56
CA THR A 202 -19.14 5.48 26.63
C THR A 202 -20.32 4.50 26.54
N GLU A 203 -21.46 4.94 26.03
CA GLU A 203 -22.66 4.09 25.89
C GLU A 203 -22.47 2.89 24.97
N TYR A 204 -21.54 2.95 24.00
CA TYR A 204 -21.29 1.86 23.02
C TYR A 204 -20.16 0.91 23.45
N GLN A 205 -19.41 1.22 24.50
CA GLN A 205 -18.23 0.44 24.92
C GLN A 205 -18.55 -1.05 25.17
N GLY A 206 -19.70 -1.33 25.79
CA GLY A 206 -20.09 -2.72 26.14
C GLY A 206 -20.28 -3.60 24.90
N ALA A 207 -20.96 -3.07 23.87
CA ALA A 207 -21.19 -3.78 22.62
C ALA A 207 -19.87 -4.06 21.88
N ILE A 208 -18.94 -3.09 21.89
CA ILE A 208 -17.63 -3.22 21.26
C ILE A 208 -16.79 -4.29 21.97
N ILE A 209 -16.73 -4.25 23.30
CA ILE A 209 -15.95 -5.21 24.10
C ILE A 209 -16.46 -6.63 23.86
N GLU A 210 -17.77 -6.84 23.90
CA GLU A 210 -18.40 -8.13 23.65
C GLU A 210 -18.08 -8.64 22.22
N ARG A 211 -18.26 -7.79 21.21
CA ARG A 211 -18.03 -8.15 19.80
C ARG A 211 -16.57 -8.52 19.51
N LEU A 212 -15.63 -7.69 19.95
CA LEU A 212 -14.22 -7.95 19.74
C LEU A 212 -13.74 -9.16 20.56
N GLY A 213 -14.28 -9.36 21.77
CA GLY A 213 -13.99 -10.55 22.56
C GLY A 213 -14.39 -11.85 21.85
N THR A 214 -15.56 -11.89 21.19
CA THR A 214 -15.98 -13.06 20.40
C THR A 214 -15.15 -13.26 19.12
N ARG A 215 -14.40 -12.25 18.71
CA ARG A 215 -13.50 -12.26 17.54
C ARG A 215 -12.03 -12.50 17.89
N ALA A 216 -11.79 -12.98 19.13
CA ALA A 216 -10.48 -13.29 19.68
C ALA A 216 -9.57 -12.06 19.93
N PHE A 217 -10.16 -10.88 20.11
CA PHE A 217 -9.43 -9.71 20.58
C PHE A 217 -9.40 -9.64 22.10
N VAL A 218 -8.26 -9.24 22.63
CA VAL A 218 -8.04 -9.02 24.07
C VAL A 218 -7.88 -7.53 24.31
N MET A 219 -8.70 -6.98 25.21
CA MET A 219 -8.58 -5.59 25.61
C MET A 219 -7.31 -5.38 26.43
N GLN A 220 -6.45 -4.48 25.97
CA GLN A 220 -5.18 -4.13 26.62
C GLN A 220 -5.33 -2.90 27.52
N ASN A 221 -6.13 -1.93 27.09
CA ASN A 221 -6.28 -0.68 27.82
C ASN A 221 -7.67 -0.07 27.61
N LEU A 222 -8.10 0.72 28.60
CA LEU A 222 -9.32 1.54 28.57
C LEU A 222 -9.03 2.86 29.26
N VAL A 223 -9.21 3.97 28.53
CA VAL A 223 -9.08 5.32 29.08
C VAL A 223 -10.38 6.06 28.83
N GLN A 224 -11.01 6.54 29.89
CA GLN A 224 -12.24 7.34 29.79
C GLN A 224 -11.91 8.83 29.93
N GLU A 225 -12.41 9.64 29.00
CA GLU A 225 -12.30 11.09 29.02
C GLU A 225 -13.70 11.71 28.86
N GLY A 226 -14.32 12.05 30.00
CA GLY A 226 -15.70 12.55 30.00
C GLY A 226 -16.69 11.50 29.50
N ASP A 227 -17.42 11.84 28.43
CA ASP A 227 -18.44 10.97 27.80
C ASP A 227 -17.88 10.07 26.71
N THR A 228 -16.57 10.14 26.45
CA THR A 228 -15.87 9.30 25.46
C THR A 228 -14.91 8.32 26.12
N VAL A 229 -14.68 7.20 25.46
CA VAL A 229 -13.74 6.18 25.89
C VAL A 229 -12.83 5.78 24.75
N ARG A 230 -11.53 5.67 25.06
CA ARG A 230 -10.53 5.05 24.19
C ARG A 230 -10.27 3.64 24.66
N LEU A 231 -10.50 2.69 23.78
CA LEU A 231 -10.27 1.27 23.98
C LEU A 231 -9.11 0.82 23.10
N THR A 232 -8.16 0.09 23.68
CA THR A 232 -7.06 -0.54 22.93
C THR A 232 -7.21 -2.05 23.03
N PHE A 233 -7.23 -2.71 21.90
CA PHE A 233 -7.31 -4.16 21.77
C PHE A 233 -6.15 -4.70 20.98
N GLU A 234 -5.81 -5.95 21.22
CA GLU A 234 -4.86 -6.73 20.42
C GLU A 234 -5.50 -8.05 20.01
N GLY A 235 -5.36 -8.43 18.76
CA GLY A 235 -5.95 -9.66 18.24
C GLY A 235 -5.60 -9.98 16.80
N PRO A 236 -6.05 -11.16 16.32
CA PRO A 236 -5.72 -11.61 14.99
C PRO A 236 -6.45 -10.81 13.91
N THR A 237 -5.74 -10.45 12.83
CA THR A 237 -6.29 -9.73 11.67
C THR A 237 -7.58 -10.36 11.13
N ARG A 238 -7.68 -11.71 11.15
CA ARG A 238 -8.90 -12.42 10.73
C ARG A 238 -10.16 -12.01 11.51
N GLY A 239 -10.00 -11.57 12.74
CA GLY A 239 -11.10 -11.09 13.59
C GLY A 239 -11.64 -9.73 13.13
N LEU A 240 -10.88 -8.91 12.43
CA LEU A 240 -11.33 -7.62 11.89
C LEU A 240 -12.05 -7.75 10.55
N LEU A 241 -11.84 -8.85 9.81
CA LEU A 241 -12.46 -9.03 8.49
C LEU A 241 -13.99 -8.90 8.61
N GLY A 242 -14.55 -7.91 7.89
CA GLY A 242 -15.97 -7.59 7.90
C GLY A 242 -16.49 -6.95 9.20
N TYR A 243 -15.65 -6.63 10.19
CA TYR A 243 -16.07 -6.00 11.43
C TYR A 243 -16.49 -4.54 11.25
N ARG A 244 -15.85 -3.81 10.36
CA ARG A 244 -16.07 -2.36 10.18
C ARG A 244 -17.55 -1.98 9.97
N ASN A 245 -18.28 -2.74 9.15
CA ASN A 245 -19.71 -2.47 8.93
C ASN A 245 -20.52 -2.67 10.21
N GLN A 246 -20.22 -3.72 10.97
CA GLN A 246 -20.89 -3.97 12.25
C GLN A 246 -20.55 -2.89 13.26
N PHE A 247 -19.30 -2.45 13.33
CA PHE A 247 -18.84 -1.37 14.20
C PHE A 247 -19.61 -0.06 13.93
N ILE A 248 -19.79 0.31 12.66
CA ILE A 248 -20.58 1.50 12.31
C ILE A 248 -22.02 1.40 12.82
N VAL A 249 -22.63 0.21 12.72
CA VAL A 249 -23.98 -0.03 13.22
C VAL A 249 -24.03 0.05 14.76
N ASP A 250 -23.10 -0.63 15.44
CA ASP A 250 -23.08 -0.72 16.90
C ASP A 250 -22.78 0.65 17.56
N THR A 251 -22.04 1.52 16.87
CA THR A 251 -21.72 2.90 17.32
C THR A 251 -22.59 3.98 16.71
N LYS A 252 -23.59 3.61 15.88
CA LYS A 252 -24.42 4.54 15.12
C LYS A 252 -23.61 5.54 14.27
N GLY A 253 -22.38 5.16 13.90
CA GLY A 253 -21.45 5.99 13.13
C GLY A 253 -20.64 6.99 13.95
N GLU A 254 -20.77 7.02 15.27
CA GLU A 254 -20.05 7.95 16.14
C GLU A 254 -18.68 7.44 16.59
N GLY A 255 -18.39 6.14 16.38
CA GLY A 255 -17.10 5.54 16.72
C GLY A 255 -16.04 5.73 15.64
N ILE A 256 -14.79 5.83 16.07
CA ILE A 256 -13.60 5.84 15.21
C ILE A 256 -12.82 4.56 15.49
N LEU A 257 -12.46 3.84 14.45
CA LEU A 257 -11.67 2.62 14.49
C LEU A 257 -10.41 2.81 13.67
N SER A 258 -9.26 2.67 14.29
CA SER A 258 -7.90 2.78 13.73
C SER A 258 -7.01 1.62 14.18
#